data_99ea457f3c3af9da7cf8ce09ea60d57b
#
_entry.id   99ea457f3c3af9da7cf8ce09ea60d57b
#
_cell.length_a   1.000
_cell.length_b   1.000
_cell.length_c   1.000
_cell.angle_alpha   90.00
_cell.angle_beta   90.00
_cell.angle_gamma   90.00
#
_symmetry.space_group_name_H-M   'P 1'
#
loop_
_entity.id
_entity.type
_entity.pdbx_description
1 polymer ?
#
loop_
_entity_poly.entity_id
_entity_poly.type
_entity_poly.pdbx_seq_one_letter_code
_entity_poly.pdbx_strand_id
1 'polypeptide(L)'
;MSTQQDGPADETTGASETTADSTSTDTAAGGTDSGAGDTKDDAGTSPREYLRGWFTGRLPADWFTTAPAIEADREEITVVGTLPDPEVEAGASDAERAAAAEGRMRRFREETRARRVEIAREAEHRFRRKVSWGVTCGGQSEMFTTLSVPVMTRLRQSERQVLDTLVKGGVARSRSDALAWCVRLVGQHEDSWLAELRTALRRVEEVRSEGPQN
;
A
#
# COMPACT_ATOMS: atom_id res chain seq x y z
N MET A 1 -31.22 12.67 62.43
CA MET A 1 -32.40 11.91 62.07
C MET A 1 -31.92 10.97 60.95
N SER A 2 -31.35 9.78 61.30
CA SER A 2 -32.04 8.51 61.55
C SER A 2 -32.90 8.13 60.36
N THR A 3 -32.60 7.08 59.64
CA THR A 3 -32.69 5.64 59.88
C THR A 3 -32.20 4.93 58.62
N GLN A 4 -31.23 4.11 58.42
CA GLN A 4 -31.00 2.69 58.83
C GLN A 4 -32.14 1.72 58.55
N GLN A 5 -31.80 0.68 57.71
CA GLN A 5 -32.18 -0.74 57.82
C GLN A 5 -32.11 -1.43 56.46
N ASP A 6 -31.24 -2.34 56.27
CA ASP A 6 -31.10 -3.77 56.58
C ASP A 6 -31.56 -4.68 55.43
N GLY A 7 -30.67 -5.63 55.09
CA GLY A 7 -30.82 -6.72 54.13
C GLY A 7 -31.77 -7.84 54.57
N PRO A 8 -31.79 -9.07 54.08
CA PRO A 8 -30.65 -9.98 53.97
C PRO A 8 -30.61 -10.90 52.73
N ALA A 9 -29.59 -11.73 52.74
CA ALA A 9 -29.22 -12.84 51.87
C ALA A 9 -30.29 -13.92 51.66
N ASP A 10 -30.19 -14.67 50.56
CA ASP A 10 -30.39 -16.13 50.64
C ASP A 10 -29.58 -16.87 49.54
N GLU A 11 -28.97 -17.93 50.01
CA GLU A 11 -28.19 -18.95 49.32
C GLU A 11 -29.10 -19.91 48.50
N THR A 12 -28.57 -20.55 47.48
CA THR A 12 -28.67 -22.04 47.30
C THR A 12 -27.89 -22.48 46.07
N THR A 13 -26.75 -23.07 46.22
CA THR A 13 -26.31 -24.46 46.01
C THR A 13 -26.95 -25.22 44.83
N GLY A 14 -26.09 -25.75 43.95
CA GLY A 14 -26.44 -26.77 42.97
C GLY A 14 -25.26 -27.23 42.15
N ALA A 15 -24.42 -28.10 42.72
CA ALA A 15 -23.41 -28.84 41.98
C ALA A 15 -24.06 -29.99 41.14
N SER A 16 -23.51 -30.28 39.99
CA SER A 16 -23.46 -31.66 39.44
C SER A 16 -22.38 -31.75 38.37
N GLU A 17 -21.37 -32.54 38.69
CA GLU A 17 -20.43 -33.18 37.78
C GLU A 17 -21.15 -34.14 36.84
N THR A 18 -20.67 -34.26 35.62
CA THR A 18 -20.62 -35.54 34.93
C THR A 18 -19.54 -35.56 33.86
N THR A 19 -18.51 -36.33 34.11
CA THR A 19 -17.49 -36.88 33.23
C THR A 19 -18.06 -37.78 32.15
N ALA A 20 -17.51 -37.71 30.93
CA ALA A 20 -17.30 -38.83 30.00
C ALA A 20 -16.47 -38.31 28.83
N ASP A 21 -15.23 -38.56 28.78
CA ASP A 21 -14.37 -39.49 28.04
C ASP A 21 -14.99 -40.11 26.78
N SER A 22 -14.38 -39.81 25.61
CA SER A 22 -14.22 -40.72 24.46
C SER A 22 -13.30 -40.12 23.38
N THR A 23 -12.09 -40.49 23.46
CA THR A 23 -11.14 -41.08 22.47
C THR A 23 -11.54 -41.09 20.96
N SER A 24 -10.50 -40.68 20.16
CA SER A 24 -10.18 -41.14 18.79
C SER A 24 -11.02 -40.55 17.66
N THR A 25 -10.41 -39.98 16.63
CA THR A 25 -9.48 -40.60 15.68
C THR A 25 -8.82 -39.51 14.81
N ASP A 26 -7.53 -39.66 14.67
CA ASP A 26 -6.68 -39.16 13.61
C ASP A 26 -7.28 -39.36 12.22
N THR A 27 -7.42 -38.30 11.42
CA THR A 27 -7.43 -38.43 9.97
C THR A 27 -6.76 -37.22 9.36
N ALA A 28 -5.51 -37.40 9.00
CA ALA A 28 -4.78 -36.56 8.09
C ALA A 28 -5.51 -36.49 6.75
N ALA A 29 -6.00 -35.31 6.40
CA ALA A 29 -6.36 -34.99 5.02
C ALA A 29 -5.52 -33.78 4.59
N GLY A 30 -4.56 -34.07 3.73
CA GLY A 30 -3.73 -33.11 3.05
C GLY A 30 -4.57 -32.08 2.32
N GLY A 31 -4.50 -30.85 2.78
CA GLY A 31 -4.90 -29.69 2.02
C GLY A 31 -3.84 -29.42 0.98
N THR A 32 -4.12 -29.82 -0.23
CA THR A 32 -3.35 -29.43 -1.42
C THR A 32 -3.35 -27.92 -1.51
N ASP A 33 -2.19 -27.37 -1.28
CA ASP A 33 -1.78 -26.05 -1.74
C ASP A 33 -2.05 -25.99 -3.25
N SER A 34 -3.18 -25.42 -3.63
CA SER A 34 -3.49 -25.12 -5.02
C SER A 34 -2.73 -23.87 -5.37
N GLY A 35 -1.56 -24.09 -5.93
CA GLY A 35 -0.70 -23.10 -6.53
C GLY A 35 -1.51 -22.08 -7.34
N ALA A 36 -1.29 -20.83 -7.02
CA ALA A 36 -1.62 -19.72 -7.89
C ALA A 36 -1.04 -20.04 -9.28
N GLY A 37 -1.95 -20.21 -10.23
CA GLY A 37 -1.60 -20.48 -11.61
C GLY A 37 -0.68 -19.40 -12.13
N ASP A 38 0.57 -19.76 -12.26
CA ASP A 38 1.56 -19.08 -13.05
C ASP A 38 1.12 -19.25 -14.51
N THR A 39 0.39 -18.27 -15.03
CA THR A 39 0.16 -18.20 -16.47
C THR A 39 1.52 -17.92 -17.08
N LYS A 40 2.17 -18.99 -17.54
CA LYS A 40 3.24 -18.93 -18.51
C LYS A 40 2.72 -18.19 -19.73
N ASP A 41 2.93 -16.90 -19.75
CA ASP A 41 2.82 -16.10 -20.97
C ASP A 41 4.16 -16.17 -21.71
N ASP A 42 4.01 -16.55 -22.95
CA ASP A 42 4.89 -16.76 -24.07
C ASP A 42 6.05 -15.75 -24.16
N ALA A 43 7.27 -16.31 -24.48
CA ALA A 43 8.44 -15.61 -24.99
C ALA A 43 8.99 -14.38 -24.23
N GLY A 44 9.85 -14.61 -23.22
CA GLY A 44 11.01 -13.71 -22.95
C GLY A 44 10.72 -12.34 -22.34
N THR A 45 9.47 -11.90 -22.21
CA THR A 45 9.11 -10.58 -21.66
C THR A 45 8.98 -10.64 -20.15
N SER A 46 9.71 -9.78 -19.42
CA SER A 46 9.59 -9.73 -17.97
C SER A 46 8.16 -9.29 -17.57
N PRO A 47 7.61 -9.77 -16.44
CA PRO A 47 6.29 -9.35 -15.96
C PRO A 47 6.16 -7.82 -15.83
N ARG A 48 7.25 -7.12 -15.55
CA ARG A 48 7.29 -5.65 -15.48
C ARG A 48 7.19 -5.00 -16.85
N GLU A 49 7.86 -5.55 -17.85
CA GLU A 49 7.78 -5.05 -19.25
C GLU A 49 6.38 -5.24 -19.80
N TYR A 50 5.79 -6.41 -19.57
CA TYR A 50 4.42 -6.68 -19.95
C TYR A 50 3.43 -5.70 -19.32
N LEU A 51 3.57 -5.44 -18.02
CA LEU A 51 2.77 -4.46 -17.31
C LEU A 51 2.88 -3.05 -17.91
N ARG A 52 4.12 -2.59 -18.17
CA ARG A 52 4.39 -1.30 -18.81
C ARG A 52 3.78 -1.24 -20.20
N GLY A 53 3.98 -2.27 -21.01
CA GLY A 53 3.41 -2.35 -22.35
C GLY A 53 1.90 -2.26 -22.35
N TRP A 54 1.24 -2.95 -21.44
CA TRP A 54 -0.20 -2.90 -21.30
C TRP A 54 -0.71 -1.49 -20.97
N PHE A 55 -0.13 -0.82 -19.98
CA PHE A 55 -0.51 0.55 -19.65
C PHE A 55 -0.20 1.54 -20.79
N THR A 56 0.94 1.39 -21.46
CA THR A 56 1.29 2.24 -22.60
C THR A 56 0.23 2.13 -23.73
N GLY A 57 -0.26 0.93 -24.00
CA GLY A 57 -1.30 0.73 -25.01
C GLY A 57 -2.72 1.10 -24.54
N ARG A 58 -2.97 1.15 -23.22
CA ARG A 58 -4.31 1.37 -22.66
C ARG A 58 -4.58 2.81 -22.27
N LEU A 59 -3.53 3.55 -21.92
CA LEU A 59 -3.64 4.96 -21.53
C LEU A 59 -3.89 5.85 -22.76
N PRO A 60 -4.75 6.87 -22.65
CA PRO A 60 -4.87 7.90 -23.70
C PRO A 60 -3.54 8.61 -23.95
N ALA A 61 -3.19 8.77 -25.22
CA ALA A 61 -1.91 9.33 -25.62
C ALA A 61 -1.75 10.82 -25.27
N ASP A 62 -2.85 11.52 -25.05
CA ASP A 62 -2.93 12.94 -24.72
C ASP A 62 -2.81 13.26 -23.24
N TRP A 63 -2.74 12.24 -22.39
CA TRP A 63 -2.70 12.50 -20.94
C TRP A 63 -1.35 13.00 -20.46
N PHE A 64 -0.27 12.45 -20.98
CA PHE A 64 1.08 12.66 -20.47
C PHE A 64 2.06 13.09 -21.55
N THR A 65 3.03 13.88 -21.17
CA THR A 65 4.09 14.35 -22.07
C THR A 65 5.12 13.26 -22.39
N THR A 66 5.29 12.31 -21.48
CA THR A 66 6.22 11.18 -21.58
C THR A 66 5.55 9.90 -21.09
N ALA A 67 6.16 8.75 -21.35
CA ALA A 67 5.69 7.50 -20.80
C ALA A 67 5.59 7.57 -19.28
N PRO A 68 4.47 7.15 -18.65
CA PRO A 68 4.30 7.22 -17.20
C PRO A 68 5.27 6.27 -16.49
N ALA A 69 5.71 6.67 -15.30
CA ALA A 69 6.40 5.78 -14.38
C ALA A 69 5.39 4.77 -13.84
N ILE A 70 5.71 3.47 -13.97
CA ILE A 70 4.86 2.38 -13.50
C ILE A 70 5.70 1.51 -12.57
N GLU A 71 5.28 1.45 -11.32
CA GLU A 71 5.86 0.61 -10.29
C GLU A 71 4.81 -0.37 -9.78
N ALA A 72 5.22 -1.58 -9.45
CA ALA A 72 4.32 -2.59 -8.92
C ALA A 72 4.99 -3.40 -7.82
N ASP A 73 4.26 -3.62 -6.75
CA ASP A 73 4.57 -4.57 -5.69
C ASP A 73 3.54 -5.72 -5.66
N ARG A 74 3.38 -6.39 -4.52
CA ARG A 74 2.43 -7.50 -4.37
C ARG A 74 0.98 -7.05 -4.37
N GLU A 75 0.68 -5.88 -3.87
CA GLU A 75 -0.65 -5.37 -3.57
C GLU A 75 -1.09 -4.29 -4.55
N GLU A 76 -0.15 -3.49 -5.06
CA GLU A 76 -0.44 -2.24 -5.75
C GLU A 76 0.37 -2.06 -7.04
N ILE A 77 -0.25 -1.41 -8.01
CA ILE A 77 0.37 -0.85 -9.20
C ILE A 77 0.24 0.67 -9.09
N THR A 78 1.35 1.38 -9.02
CA THR A 78 1.37 2.84 -9.00
C THR A 78 1.69 3.37 -10.39
N VAL A 79 0.84 4.25 -10.90
CA VAL A 79 0.99 4.90 -12.21
C VAL A 79 1.13 6.40 -11.99
N VAL A 80 2.30 6.96 -12.31
CA VAL A 80 2.59 8.40 -12.19
C VAL A 80 2.96 8.96 -13.56
N GLY A 81 2.15 9.85 -14.06
CA GLY A 81 2.36 10.49 -15.36
C GLY A 81 2.79 11.95 -15.26
N THR A 82 3.58 12.43 -16.22
CA THR A 82 3.99 13.83 -16.29
C THR A 82 3.01 14.60 -17.15
N LEU A 83 2.34 15.59 -16.56
CA LEU A 83 1.44 16.49 -17.29
C LEU A 83 2.24 17.57 -18.03
N PRO A 84 1.69 18.11 -19.13
CA PRO A 84 2.24 19.34 -19.70
C PRO A 84 2.12 20.48 -18.69
N ASP A 85 3.19 21.27 -18.59
CA ASP A 85 3.21 22.45 -17.73
C ASP A 85 2.14 23.45 -18.15
N PRO A 86 1.52 24.13 -17.22
CA PRO A 86 0.54 25.19 -17.54
C PRO A 86 1.24 26.37 -18.16
N GLU A 87 0.59 26.98 -19.14
CA GLU A 87 1.05 28.25 -19.71
C GLU A 87 0.85 29.36 -18.65
N VAL A 88 1.93 30.01 -18.27
CA VAL A 88 1.94 31.16 -17.37
C VAL A 88 2.66 32.33 -18.05
N GLU A 89 2.39 33.57 -17.63
CA GLU A 89 3.02 34.75 -18.22
C GLU A 89 4.56 34.73 -18.04
N ALA A 90 5.25 35.32 -19.01
CA ALA A 90 6.69 35.50 -18.93
C ALA A 90 7.00 36.43 -17.75
N GLY A 91 7.64 35.91 -16.69
CA GLY A 91 7.92 36.67 -15.47
C GLY A 91 7.05 36.27 -14.26
N ALA A 92 6.16 35.29 -14.40
CA ALA A 92 5.41 34.75 -13.28
C ALA A 92 6.36 34.30 -12.15
N SER A 93 5.98 34.60 -10.91
CA SER A 93 6.69 34.17 -9.71
C SER A 93 6.65 32.65 -9.53
N ASP A 94 7.54 32.12 -8.71
CA ASP A 94 7.55 30.69 -8.37
C ASP A 94 6.22 30.25 -7.71
N ALA A 95 5.63 31.14 -6.90
CA ALA A 95 4.33 30.90 -6.29
C ALA A 95 3.19 30.80 -7.32
N GLU A 96 3.19 31.66 -8.34
CA GLU A 96 2.21 31.61 -9.43
C GLU A 96 2.36 30.36 -10.28
N ARG A 97 3.59 29.97 -10.60
CA ARG A 97 3.89 28.72 -11.30
C ARG A 97 3.44 27.50 -10.50
N ALA A 98 3.72 27.50 -9.21
CA ALA A 98 3.30 26.41 -8.31
C ALA A 98 1.77 26.30 -8.22
N ALA A 99 1.06 27.43 -8.08
CA ALA A 99 -0.38 27.45 -8.03
C ALA A 99 -1.03 27.02 -9.37
N ALA A 100 -0.42 27.41 -10.50
CA ALA A 100 -0.87 26.97 -11.83
C ALA A 100 -0.69 25.45 -12.03
N ALA A 101 0.45 24.89 -11.56
CA ALA A 101 0.69 23.45 -11.59
C ALA A 101 -0.31 22.68 -10.72
N GLU A 102 -0.60 23.14 -9.50
CA GLU A 102 -1.62 22.58 -8.62
C GLU A 102 -3.01 22.60 -9.29
N GLY A 103 -3.41 23.72 -9.86
CA GLY A 103 -4.66 23.86 -10.61
C GLY A 103 -4.74 22.91 -11.80
N ARG A 104 -3.62 22.70 -12.52
CA ARG A 104 -3.53 21.75 -13.64
C ARG A 104 -3.69 20.30 -13.19
N MET A 105 -3.03 19.91 -12.11
CA MET A 105 -3.15 18.56 -11.53
C MET A 105 -4.57 18.29 -11.05
N ARG A 106 -5.18 19.25 -10.35
CA ARG A 106 -6.58 19.15 -9.89
C ARG A 106 -7.55 18.98 -11.04
N ARG A 107 -7.44 19.80 -12.07
CA ARG A 107 -8.27 19.70 -13.28
C ARG A 107 -8.13 18.33 -13.93
N PHE A 108 -6.92 17.84 -14.13
CA PHE A 108 -6.67 16.51 -14.68
C PHE A 108 -7.32 15.41 -13.81
N ARG A 109 -7.20 15.51 -12.49
CA ARG A 109 -7.82 14.57 -11.55
C ARG A 109 -9.33 14.50 -11.72
N GLU A 110 -9.99 15.65 -11.91
CA GLU A 110 -11.43 15.75 -12.06
C GLU A 110 -11.90 15.25 -13.43
N GLU A 111 -11.32 15.76 -14.51
CA GLU A 111 -11.69 15.44 -15.90
C GLU A 111 -11.47 13.96 -16.25
N THR A 112 -10.39 13.34 -15.75
CA THR A 112 -10.04 11.98 -16.12
C THR A 112 -10.57 10.91 -15.17
N ARG A 113 -11.29 11.30 -14.11
CA ARG A 113 -11.73 10.39 -13.04
C ARG A 113 -12.45 9.14 -13.56
N ALA A 114 -13.44 9.32 -14.42
CA ALA A 114 -14.23 8.20 -14.94
C ALA A 114 -13.36 7.22 -15.75
N ARG A 115 -12.49 7.74 -16.60
CA ARG A 115 -11.62 6.94 -17.44
C ARG A 115 -10.54 6.22 -16.64
N ARG A 116 -9.97 6.89 -15.62
CA ARG A 116 -9.01 6.24 -14.71
C ARG A 116 -9.64 5.09 -13.93
N VAL A 117 -10.87 5.24 -13.47
CA VAL A 117 -11.61 4.16 -12.80
C VAL A 117 -11.84 2.97 -13.72
N GLU A 118 -12.18 3.21 -14.99
CA GLU A 118 -12.36 2.15 -15.98
C GLU A 118 -11.05 1.38 -16.21
N ILE A 119 -9.96 2.09 -16.49
CA ILE A 119 -8.64 1.51 -16.70
C ILE A 119 -8.17 0.75 -15.44
N ALA A 120 -8.38 1.32 -14.27
CA ALA A 120 -8.03 0.67 -13.01
C ALA A 120 -8.76 -0.66 -12.84
N ARG A 121 -10.07 -0.72 -13.11
CA ARG A 121 -10.85 -1.96 -13.02
C ARG A 121 -10.35 -3.05 -13.96
N GLU A 122 -10.01 -2.69 -15.20
CA GLU A 122 -9.44 -3.62 -16.15
C GLU A 122 -8.07 -4.15 -15.68
N ALA A 123 -7.20 -3.27 -15.21
CA ALA A 123 -5.89 -3.62 -14.67
C ALA A 123 -6.00 -4.48 -13.41
N GLU A 124 -6.88 -4.12 -12.47
CA GLU A 124 -7.14 -4.89 -11.25
C GLU A 124 -7.65 -6.30 -11.56
N HIS A 125 -8.53 -6.42 -12.55
CA HIS A 125 -9.01 -7.74 -12.99
C HIS A 125 -7.89 -8.59 -13.58
N ARG A 126 -7.05 -7.97 -14.44
CA ARG A 126 -5.97 -8.65 -15.16
C ARG A 126 -4.78 -9.00 -14.29
N PHE A 127 -4.32 -8.06 -13.48
CA PHE A 127 -3.07 -8.18 -12.70
C PHE A 127 -3.30 -8.56 -11.24
N ARG A 128 -4.55 -8.61 -10.79
CA ARG A 128 -4.93 -8.93 -9.40
C ARG A 128 -4.29 -8.02 -8.35
N ARG A 129 -4.05 -6.77 -8.71
CA ARG A 129 -3.47 -5.73 -7.86
C ARG A 129 -4.29 -4.45 -7.97
N LYS A 130 -4.33 -3.67 -6.89
CA LYS A 130 -4.97 -2.35 -6.90
C LYS A 130 -4.16 -1.36 -7.73
N VAL A 131 -4.83 -0.35 -8.29
CA VAL A 131 -4.16 0.68 -9.09
C VAL A 131 -4.27 2.02 -8.40
N SER A 132 -3.12 2.62 -8.10
CA SER A 132 -2.99 3.99 -7.61
C SER A 132 -2.46 4.92 -8.69
N TRP A 133 -3.00 6.13 -8.66
CA TRP A 133 -2.72 7.16 -9.66
C TRP A 133 -2.05 8.37 -9.04
N GLY A 134 -1.06 8.87 -9.72
CA GLY A 134 -0.40 10.14 -9.42
C GLY A 134 -0.01 10.89 -10.67
N VAL A 135 0.34 12.15 -10.51
CA VAL A 135 0.87 12.99 -11.59
C VAL A 135 1.98 13.89 -11.08
N THR A 136 2.83 14.31 -12.02
CA THR A 136 3.83 15.35 -11.82
C THR A 136 3.54 16.52 -12.76
N CYS A 137 3.66 17.75 -12.28
CA CYS A 137 3.49 18.97 -13.07
C CYS A 137 4.35 20.09 -12.45
N GLY A 138 5.12 20.80 -13.25
CA GLY A 138 5.94 21.90 -12.76
C GLY A 138 6.92 21.51 -11.65
N GLY A 139 7.44 20.30 -11.64
CA GLY A 139 8.32 19.78 -10.59
C GLY A 139 7.61 19.34 -9.29
N GLN A 140 6.28 19.51 -9.20
CA GLN A 140 5.47 19.01 -8.08
C GLN A 140 4.87 17.65 -8.41
N SER A 141 4.64 16.82 -7.39
CA SER A 141 4.01 15.51 -7.55
C SER A 141 2.83 15.37 -6.59
N GLU A 142 1.71 14.84 -7.10
CA GLU A 142 0.50 14.58 -6.32
C GLU A 142 -0.01 13.16 -6.58
N MET A 143 -0.24 12.40 -5.50
CA MET A 143 -0.93 11.13 -5.57
C MET A 143 -2.44 11.34 -5.38
N PHE A 144 -3.24 10.87 -6.32
CA PHE A 144 -4.70 10.97 -6.26
C PHE A 144 -5.34 9.86 -5.43
N THR A 145 -4.70 8.69 -5.44
CA THR A 145 -5.09 7.51 -4.69
C THR A 145 -3.86 6.85 -4.11
N THR A 146 -3.99 6.30 -2.92
CA THR A 146 -2.96 5.53 -2.24
C THR A 146 -3.62 4.33 -1.59
N LEU A 147 -3.00 3.17 -1.71
CA LEU A 147 -3.43 1.96 -1.02
C LEU A 147 -2.83 1.92 0.38
N SER A 148 -3.64 1.57 1.36
CA SER A 148 -3.17 1.28 2.71
C SER A 148 -3.44 -0.19 3.01
N VAL A 149 -2.39 -0.95 3.28
CA VAL A 149 -2.46 -2.38 3.55
C VAL A 149 -2.10 -2.63 5.02
N PRO A 150 -2.87 -3.43 5.76
CA PRO A 150 -2.55 -3.74 7.15
C PRO A 150 -1.28 -4.60 7.24
N VAL A 151 -0.35 -4.16 8.08
CA VAL A 151 0.84 -4.93 8.44
C VAL A 151 0.78 -5.27 9.92
N MET A 152 0.78 -6.55 10.26
CA MET A 152 0.81 -7.01 11.64
C MET A 152 2.24 -7.27 12.11
N THR A 153 2.58 -6.73 13.27
CA THR A 153 3.86 -6.97 13.92
C THR A 153 3.70 -7.22 15.43
N ARG A 154 4.69 -7.91 16.01
CA ARG A 154 4.77 -8.13 17.46
C ARG A 154 5.95 -7.36 18.00
N LEU A 155 5.68 -6.40 18.89
CA LEU A 155 6.69 -5.53 19.48
C LEU A 155 6.98 -5.92 20.93
N ARG A 156 8.24 -5.82 21.34
CA ARG A 156 8.67 -5.98 22.72
C ARG A 156 8.29 -4.74 23.54
N GLN A 157 8.44 -4.82 24.89
CA GLN A 157 8.03 -3.74 25.78
C GLN A 157 8.74 -2.41 25.47
N SER A 158 10.05 -2.44 25.23
CA SER A 158 10.84 -1.25 24.89
C SER A 158 10.32 -0.54 23.64
N GLU A 159 10.03 -1.31 22.59
CA GLU A 159 9.51 -0.80 21.32
C GLU A 159 8.10 -0.21 21.49
N ARG A 160 7.24 -0.87 22.29
CA ARG A 160 5.91 -0.33 22.60
C ARG A 160 5.99 0.98 23.39
N GLN A 161 6.96 1.11 24.30
CA GLN A 161 7.17 2.35 25.06
C GLN A 161 7.54 3.53 24.16
N VAL A 162 8.31 3.30 23.08
CA VAL A 162 8.59 4.34 22.07
C VAL A 162 7.29 4.83 21.43
N LEU A 163 6.43 3.90 20.98
CA LEU A 163 5.14 4.25 20.39
C LEU A 163 4.24 4.99 21.38
N ASP A 164 4.20 4.54 22.62
CA ASP A 164 3.41 5.20 23.69
C ASP A 164 3.90 6.62 23.98
N THR A 165 5.21 6.85 23.90
CA THR A 165 5.79 8.18 24.05
C THR A 165 5.39 9.11 22.90
N LEU A 166 5.43 8.62 21.66
CA LEU A 166 4.99 9.38 20.48
C LEU A 166 3.49 9.74 20.55
N VAL A 167 2.65 8.82 21.02
CA VAL A 167 1.22 9.08 21.21
C VAL A 167 1.00 10.10 22.33
N LYS A 168 1.64 9.94 23.50
CA LYS A 168 1.52 10.87 24.62
C LYS A 168 2.07 12.26 24.30
N GLY A 169 3.11 12.32 23.46
CA GLY A 169 3.68 13.57 22.98
C GLY A 169 2.89 14.26 21.85
N GLY A 170 1.76 13.67 21.41
CA GLY A 170 0.90 14.24 20.37
C GLY A 170 1.45 14.13 18.95
N VAL A 171 2.55 13.39 18.75
CA VAL A 171 3.14 13.14 17.41
C VAL A 171 2.27 12.21 16.59
N ALA A 172 1.60 11.27 17.23
CA ALA A 172 0.73 10.29 16.60
C ALA A 172 -0.57 10.12 17.40
N ARG A 173 -1.65 9.75 16.69
CA ARG A 173 -2.99 9.56 17.30
C ARG A 173 -3.18 8.17 17.91
N SER A 174 -2.38 7.19 17.49
CA SER A 174 -2.45 5.81 17.96
C SER A 174 -1.09 5.12 17.78
N ARG A 175 -0.92 3.94 18.41
CA ARG A 175 0.29 3.12 18.22
C ARG A 175 0.52 2.74 16.76
N SER A 176 -0.53 2.43 16.02
CA SER A 176 -0.42 2.13 14.59
C SER A 176 0.04 3.34 13.77
N ASP A 177 -0.49 4.52 14.08
CA ASP A 177 -0.07 5.78 13.47
C ASP A 177 1.39 6.12 13.84
N ALA A 178 1.78 5.91 15.11
CA ALA A 178 3.16 6.07 15.56
C ALA A 178 4.12 5.13 14.82
N LEU A 179 3.75 3.87 14.62
CA LEU A 179 4.57 2.92 13.86
C LEU A 179 4.71 3.35 12.41
N ALA A 180 3.62 3.75 11.76
CA ALA A 180 3.65 4.28 10.39
C ALA A 180 4.51 5.56 10.30
N TRP A 181 4.47 6.42 11.33
CA TRP A 181 5.33 7.60 11.43
C TRP A 181 6.82 7.21 11.51
N CYS A 182 7.18 6.23 12.34
CA CYS A 182 8.55 5.71 12.42
C CYS A 182 9.05 5.17 11.08
N VAL A 183 8.20 4.43 10.35
CA VAL A 183 8.58 3.91 9.02
C VAL A 183 8.82 5.06 8.03
N ARG A 184 7.96 6.09 8.03
CA ARG A 184 8.18 7.27 7.18
C ARG A 184 9.47 8.02 7.56
N LEU A 185 9.75 8.15 8.85
CA LEU A 185 10.95 8.80 9.34
C LEU A 185 12.22 8.07 8.87
N VAL A 186 12.24 6.75 8.96
CA VAL A 186 13.35 5.94 8.41
C VAL A 186 13.47 6.16 6.90
N GLY A 187 12.36 6.13 6.16
CA GLY A 187 12.36 6.38 4.72
C GLY A 187 12.93 7.75 4.33
N GLN A 188 12.74 8.77 5.16
CA GLN A 188 13.24 10.12 4.92
C GLN A 188 14.72 10.31 5.29
N HIS A 189 15.22 9.59 6.28
CA HIS A 189 16.59 9.77 6.80
C HIS A 189 17.61 8.79 6.21
N GLU A 190 17.12 7.66 5.68
CA GLU A 190 17.97 6.59 5.15
C GLU A 190 17.79 6.40 3.63
N ASP A 191 17.47 7.47 2.92
CA ASP A 191 17.18 7.42 1.48
C ASP A 191 18.33 6.84 0.66
N SER A 192 19.59 7.18 1.00
CA SER A 192 20.77 6.68 0.29
C SER A 192 20.93 5.17 0.46
N TRP A 193 20.91 4.67 1.69
CA TRP A 193 21.06 3.26 2.00
C TRP A 193 19.90 2.42 1.43
N LEU A 194 18.66 2.88 1.57
CA LEU A 194 17.50 2.20 1.00
C LEU A 194 17.53 2.20 -0.53
N ALA A 195 18.02 3.28 -1.16
CA ALA A 195 18.19 3.32 -2.62
C ALA A 195 19.27 2.35 -3.10
N GLU A 196 20.39 2.25 -2.41
CA GLU A 196 21.45 1.28 -2.69
C GLU A 196 20.95 -0.15 -2.53
N LEU A 197 20.20 -0.43 -1.46
CA LEU A 197 19.61 -1.74 -1.21
C LEU A 197 18.61 -2.13 -2.32
N ARG A 198 17.72 -1.20 -2.73
CA ARG A 198 16.80 -1.43 -3.85
C ARG A 198 17.54 -1.71 -5.16
N THR A 199 18.67 -1.03 -5.39
CA THR A 199 19.51 -1.24 -6.58
C THR A 199 20.16 -2.61 -6.56
N ALA A 200 20.69 -3.03 -5.41
CA ALA A 200 21.27 -4.35 -5.24
C ALA A 200 20.23 -5.47 -5.43
N LEU A 201 19.02 -5.29 -4.89
CA LEU A 201 17.93 -6.25 -5.06
C LEU A 201 17.48 -6.37 -6.53
N ARG A 202 17.42 -5.29 -7.27
CA ARG A 202 17.12 -5.34 -8.73
C ARG A 202 18.16 -6.17 -9.48
N ARG A 203 19.44 -6.00 -9.17
CA ARG A 203 20.50 -6.79 -9.79
C ARG A 203 20.38 -8.28 -9.46
N VAL A 204 19.99 -8.62 -8.23
CA VAL A 204 19.72 -10.01 -7.86
C VAL A 204 18.56 -10.59 -8.66
N GLU A 205 17.48 -9.82 -8.86
CA GLU A 205 16.35 -10.25 -9.69
C GLU A 205 16.74 -10.46 -11.16
N GLU A 206 17.58 -9.59 -11.72
CA GLU A 206 18.12 -9.72 -13.08
C GLU A 206 18.91 -11.03 -13.22
N VAL A 207 19.86 -11.28 -12.33
CA VAL A 207 20.66 -12.51 -12.33
C VAL A 207 19.78 -13.76 -12.17
N ARG A 208 18.74 -13.69 -11.34
CA ARG A 208 17.79 -14.82 -11.18
C ARG A 208 16.95 -15.05 -12.43
N SER A 209 16.57 -14.01 -13.16
CA SER A 209 15.81 -14.13 -14.40
C SER A 209 16.62 -14.66 -15.57
N GLU A 210 17.93 -14.36 -15.59
CA GLU A 210 18.87 -14.87 -16.61
C GLU A 210 19.14 -16.38 -16.42
N GLY A 211 18.99 -16.90 -15.20
CA GLY A 211 19.25 -18.31 -14.89
C GLY A 211 20.72 -18.71 -15.04
N PRO A 212 21.04 -19.97 -14.76
CA PRO A 212 22.39 -20.49 -15.02
C PRO A 212 22.65 -20.54 -16.53
N GLN A 213 23.68 -19.82 -16.97
CA GLN A 213 24.16 -19.90 -18.34
C GLN A 213 24.79 -21.27 -18.58
N ASN A 214 24.18 -22.08 -19.46
CA ASN A 214 24.75 -23.35 -19.93
C ASN A 214 25.77 -23.11 -21.04
#